data_68e17e339c6405b76c118466d87d5fcb
#
_entry.id   68e17e339c6405b76c118466d87d5fcb
#
_cell.length_a   1.000
_cell.length_b   1.000
_cell.length_c   1.000
_cell.angle_alpha   90.00
_cell.angle_beta   90.00
_cell.angle_gamma   90.00
#
_symmetry.space_group_name_H-M   'P 1'
#
loop_
_entity.id
_entity.type
_entity.pdbx_description
1 polymer ?
#
loop_
_entity_poly.entity_id
_entity_poly.type
_entity_poly.pdbx_seq_one_letter_code
_entity_poly.pdbx_strand_id
1 'polypeptide(L)'
;MKNKIVSFITLMIFVFSFSVSLADSSSLDLSNINQGVVGVSYQDSDSKYKLMVKKGNEKYYYDLVDEQDYFPLQMGSGQYEVALMKNISGNKYSYVETADILLESENEENLYLSSIQIVDIDENPKAVELAKELTKGLETDKEKFQAIYQYVISNISYDYEKISSLGTVYVPRPDQTLSEGKGICYDYSSLMAVMLRSVDVKTKLVKGYSDNVASYHAWNEVMIDGEWKIVDSTSDAAYAKSNVAYNTFKSE
;
A
#
# COMPACT_ATOMS: atom_id res chain seq x y z
N MET A 1 -70.96 -16.06 27.10
CA MET A 1 -70.22 -16.68 25.96
C MET A 1 -69.12 -15.77 25.59
N LYS A 2 -67.82 -16.16 25.92
CA LYS A 2 -66.61 -15.36 25.62
C LYS A 2 -65.99 -15.99 24.40
N ASN A 3 -65.95 -15.27 23.25
CA ASN A 3 -65.27 -15.68 22.06
C ASN A 3 -63.76 -15.41 22.24
N LYS A 4 -62.95 -16.44 22.19
CA LYS A 4 -61.48 -16.34 22.10
C LYS A 4 -61.09 -16.24 20.63
N ILE A 5 -60.55 -15.10 20.23
CA ILE A 5 -59.93 -14.88 18.94
C ILE A 5 -58.52 -15.47 19.05
N VAL A 6 -58.23 -16.56 18.32
CA VAL A 6 -56.90 -17.12 18.17
C VAL A 6 -56.28 -16.45 16.96
N SER A 7 -55.31 -15.57 17.21
CA SER A 7 -54.50 -14.91 16.17
C SER A 7 -53.40 -15.88 15.71
N PHE A 8 -53.50 -16.34 14.46
CA PHE A 8 -52.42 -17.10 13.80
C PHE A 8 -51.35 -16.12 13.30
N ILE A 9 -50.24 -16.08 13.96
CA ILE A 9 -49.05 -15.38 13.44
C ILE A 9 -48.35 -16.34 12.48
N THR A 10 -48.49 -16.07 11.18
CA THR A 10 -47.75 -16.76 10.13
C THR A 10 -46.32 -16.25 10.10
N LEU A 11 -45.41 -17.04 10.66
CA LEU A 11 -43.97 -16.77 10.59
C LEU A 11 -43.50 -17.05 9.16
N MET A 12 -43.27 -16.00 8.39
CA MET A 12 -42.73 -16.09 7.03
C MET A 12 -41.21 -16.30 7.15
N ILE A 13 -40.75 -17.54 7.04
CA ILE A 13 -39.35 -17.89 6.98
C ILE A 13 -38.85 -17.52 5.58
N PHE A 14 -38.09 -16.43 5.47
CA PHE A 14 -37.32 -16.10 4.27
C PHE A 14 -36.13 -17.07 4.23
N VAL A 15 -36.23 -18.11 3.42
CA VAL A 15 -35.09 -18.95 3.05
C VAL A 15 -34.28 -18.18 2.01
N PHE A 16 -33.21 -17.54 2.44
CA PHE A 16 -32.18 -17.06 1.53
C PHE A 16 -31.47 -18.29 0.96
N SER A 17 -31.82 -18.65 -0.26
CA SER A 17 -31.06 -19.64 -1.02
C SER A 17 -29.74 -19.01 -1.43
N PHE A 18 -28.67 -19.25 -0.68
CA PHE A 18 -27.32 -19.03 -1.14
C PHE A 18 -27.06 -20.05 -2.27
N SER A 19 -27.11 -19.59 -3.51
CA SER A 19 -26.56 -20.33 -4.64
C SER A 19 -25.05 -20.27 -4.51
N VAL A 20 -24.43 -21.31 -3.92
CA VAL A 20 -22.99 -21.53 -4.05
C VAL A 20 -22.77 -21.93 -5.51
N SER A 21 -22.45 -20.98 -6.36
CA SER A 21 -21.83 -21.24 -7.65
C SER A 21 -20.46 -21.84 -7.36
N LEU A 22 -20.21 -23.04 -7.84
CA LEU A 22 -18.89 -23.66 -7.82
C LEU A 22 -17.91 -22.74 -8.54
N ALA A 23 -16.86 -22.36 -7.85
CA ALA A 23 -15.93 -21.31 -8.15
C ALA A 23 -15.29 -21.45 -9.55
N ASP A 24 -15.61 -20.56 -10.45
CA ASP A 24 -14.56 -19.88 -11.19
C ASP A 24 -13.73 -19.13 -10.14
N SER A 25 -12.43 -19.36 -10.07
CA SER A 25 -11.58 -18.71 -9.09
C SER A 25 -11.65 -17.20 -9.32
N SER A 26 -12.30 -16.47 -8.40
CA SER A 26 -12.33 -15.03 -8.44
C SER A 26 -10.91 -14.49 -8.56
N SER A 27 -10.71 -13.54 -9.46
CA SER A 27 -9.43 -12.84 -9.57
C SER A 27 -9.23 -11.82 -8.46
N LEU A 28 -10.31 -11.43 -7.76
CA LEU A 28 -10.28 -10.54 -6.61
C LEU A 28 -10.25 -11.36 -5.32
N ASP A 29 -9.19 -11.21 -4.54
CA ASP A 29 -9.07 -11.77 -3.19
C ASP A 29 -9.50 -10.72 -2.15
N LEU A 30 -10.61 -10.98 -1.50
CA LEU A 30 -11.21 -10.10 -0.50
C LEU A 30 -10.93 -10.56 0.94
N SER A 31 -10.06 -11.52 1.16
CA SER A 31 -9.76 -12.12 2.48
C SER A 31 -9.11 -11.11 3.46
N ASN A 32 -8.40 -10.10 2.93
CA ASN A 32 -7.66 -9.12 3.72
C ASN A 32 -8.37 -7.74 3.81
N ILE A 33 -9.67 -7.67 3.53
CA ILE A 33 -10.44 -6.41 3.59
C ILE A 33 -10.36 -5.76 4.97
N ASN A 34 -10.41 -6.54 6.05
CA ASN A 34 -10.31 -6.01 7.42
C ASN A 34 -8.98 -5.30 7.69
N GLN A 35 -7.95 -5.57 6.90
CA GLN A 35 -6.66 -4.88 6.91
C GLN A 35 -6.61 -3.72 5.92
N GLY A 36 -7.72 -3.43 5.22
CA GLY A 36 -7.80 -2.41 4.20
C GLY A 36 -7.09 -2.78 2.89
N VAL A 37 -6.97 -4.07 2.57
CA VAL A 37 -6.23 -4.56 1.40
C VAL A 37 -7.10 -5.45 0.53
N VAL A 38 -6.99 -5.27 -0.79
CA VAL A 38 -7.56 -6.14 -1.82
C VAL A 38 -6.44 -6.82 -2.58
N GLY A 39 -6.47 -8.15 -2.65
CA GLY A 39 -5.60 -8.94 -3.50
C GLY A 39 -6.17 -9.09 -4.90
N VAL A 40 -5.30 -9.19 -5.90
CA VAL A 40 -5.66 -9.50 -7.29
C VAL A 40 -4.74 -10.59 -7.80
N SER A 41 -5.32 -11.62 -8.40
CA SER A 41 -4.57 -12.64 -9.12
C SER A 41 -5.10 -12.81 -10.55
N TYR A 42 -4.19 -13.00 -11.52
CA TYR A 42 -4.57 -13.23 -12.92
C TYR A 42 -3.55 -14.15 -13.59
N GLN A 43 -4.01 -14.89 -14.62
CA GLN A 43 -3.17 -15.92 -15.27
C GLN A 43 -2.72 -15.55 -16.69
N ASP A 44 -3.16 -14.41 -17.23
CA ASP A 44 -2.84 -13.98 -18.60
C ASP A 44 -1.75 -12.89 -18.56
N SER A 45 -0.50 -13.31 -18.65
CA SER A 45 0.67 -12.41 -18.64
C SER A 45 0.84 -11.59 -19.94
N ASP A 46 0.14 -11.94 -21.02
CA ASP A 46 0.26 -11.25 -22.31
C ASP A 46 -0.58 -9.97 -22.38
N SER A 47 -1.50 -9.79 -21.43
CA SER A 47 -2.41 -8.65 -21.37
C SER A 47 -2.05 -7.71 -20.25
N LYS A 48 -2.31 -6.40 -20.45
CA LYS A 48 -2.18 -5.38 -19.41
C LYS A 48 -3.47 -5.32 -18.61
N TYR A 49 -3.34 -5.32 -17.29
CA TYR A 49 -4.44 -5.19 -16.37
C TYR A 49 -4.29 -3.97 -15.46
N LYS A 50 -5.41 -3.48 -14.98
CA LYS A 50 -5.49 -2.45 -13.93
C LYS A 50 -6.53 -2.83 -12.90
N LEU A 51 -6.26 -2.49 -11.64
CA LEU A 51 -7.29 -2.43 -10.62
C LEU A 51 -7.77 -0.99 -10.49
N MET A 52 -9.10 -0.78 -10.54
CA MET A 52 -9.74 0.44 -10.11
C MET A 52 -10.21 0.27 -8.66
N VAL A 53 -9.87 1.21 -7.81
CA VAL A 53 -10.38 1.35 -6.44
C VAL A 53 -11.13 2.68 -6.35
N LYS A 54 -12.43 2.62 -6.08
CA LYS A 54 -13.31 3.80 -6.07
C LYS A 54 -14.07 3.90 -4.75
N LYS A 55 -14.16 5.11 -4.20
CA LYS A 55 -15.03 5.47 -3.09
C LYS A 55 -15.69 6.81 -3.36
N GLY A 56 -17.01 6.83 -3.49
CA GLY A 56 -17.72 8.03 -3.89
C GLY A 56 -17.27 8.57 -5.26
N ASN A 57 -16.72 9.78 -5.29
CA ASN A 57 -16.21 10.41 -6.51
C ASN A 57 -14.71 10.19 -6.73
N GLU A 58 -13.99 9.69 -5.74
CA GLU A 58 -12.56 9.44 -5.83
C GLU A 58 -12.26 8.09 -6.46
N LYS A 59 -11.23 8.04 -7.32
CA LYS A 59 -10.80 6.83 -8.02
C LYS A 59 -9.29 6.77 -8.13
N TYR A 60 -8.75 5.59 -7.83
CA TYR A 60 -7.36 5.24 -8.05
C TYR A 60 -7.27 4.09 -9.05
N TYR A 61 -6.26 4.12 -9.90
CA TYR A 61 -5.97 3.07 -10.87
C TYR A 61 -4.55 2.57 -10.64
N TYR A 62 -4.43 1.26 -10.44
CA TYR A 62 -3.16 0.59 -10.23
C TYR A 62 -2.86 -0.31 -11.41
N ASP A 63 -1.64 -0.27 -11.92
CA ASP A 63 -1.16 -1.24 -12.90
C ASP A 63 -0.78 -2.54 -12.19
N LEU A 64 -1.24 -3.68 -12.71
CA LEU A 64 -0.80 -4.98 -12.24
C LEU A 64 0.50 -5.34 -12.94
N VAL A 65 1.49 -5.81 -12.17
CA VAL A 65 2.83 -6.15 -12.68
C VAL A 65 3.27 -7.57 -12.36
N ASP A 66 2.76 -8.13 -11.27
CA ASP A 66 3.01 -9.50 -10.84
C ASP A 66 1.72 -10.34 -10.96
N GLU A 67 1.84 -11.66 -11.03
CA GLU A 67 0.68 -12.57 -11.15
C GLU A 67 -0.27 -12.47 -9.94
N GLN A 68 0.26 -12.02 -8.81
CA GLN A 68 -0.49 -11.69 -7.60
C GLN A 68 0.00 -10.37 -7.03
N ASP A 69 -0.90 -9.41 -6.91
CA ASP A 69 -0.65 -8.07 -6.39
C ASP A 69 -1.66 -7.71 -5.29
N TYR A 70 -1.25 -6.86 -4.35
CA TYR A 70 -2.09 -6.38 -3.25
C TYR A 70 -2.20 -4.86 -3.30
N PHE A 71 -3.41 -4.32 -3.09
CA PHE A 71 -3.70 -2.89 -3.24
C PHE A 71 -4.45 -2.32 -2.04
N PRO A 72 -4.15 -1.06 -1.64
CA PRO A 72 -4.77 -0.46 -0.46
C PRO A 72 -6.17 0.10 -0.74
N LEU A 73 -7.09 -0.04 0.22
CA LEU A 73 -8.33 0.71 0.33
C LEU A 73 -8.07 2.01 1.12
N GLN A 74 -7.29 2.92 0.54
CA GLN A 74 -6.62 4.03 1.25
C GLN A 74 -7.50 5.24 1.56
N MET A 75 -8.79 5.21 1.21
CA MET A 75 -9.71 6.33 1.42
C MET A 75 -10.52 6.21 2.72
N GLY A 76 -10.06 5.39 3.70
CA GLY A 76 -10.70 5.17 5.00
C GLY A 76 -11.96 4.31 4.93
N SER A 77 -12.64 4.13 6.06
CA SER A 77 -13.84 3.28 6.18
C SER A 77 -14.98 3.74 5.27
N GLY A 78 -15.79 2.81 4.78
CA GLY A 78 -16.98 3.06 3.96
C GLY A 78 -17.11 2.13 2.76
N GLN A 79 -18.04 2.49 1.87
CA GLN A 79 -18.37 1.69 0.69
C GLN A 79 -17.39 1.95 -0.45
N TYR A 80 -16.78 0.88 -0.96
CA TYR A 80 -15.90 0.88 -2.12
C TYR A 80 -16.51 0.08 -3.27
N GLU A 81 -16.15 0.48 -4.48
CA GLU A 81 -16.28 -0.32 -5.70
C GLU A 81 -14.85 -0.64 -6.18
N VAL A 82 -14.50 -1.90 -6.31
CA VAL A 82 -13.25 -2.35 -6.93
C VAL A 82 -13.52 -3.06 -8.22
N ALA A 83 -12.65 -2.88 -9.22
CA ALA A 83 -12.83 -3.51 -10.52
C ALA A 83 -11.49 -3.90 -11.13
N LEU A 84 -11.35 -5.20 -11.46
CA LEU A 84 -10.29 -5.68 -12.34
C LEU A 84 -10.65 -5.33 -13.77
N MET A 85 -9.72 -4.71 -14.47
CA MET A 85 -9.91 -4.20 -15.82
C MET A 85 -8.80 -4.71 -16.75
N LYS A 86 -9.17 -5.22 -17.92
CA LYS A 86 -8.26 -5.69 -18.98
C LYS A 86 -8.13 -4.67 -20.08
N ASN A 87 -6.92 -4.40 -20.55
CA ASN A 87 -6.67 -3.54 -21.69
C ASN A 87 -7.25 -4.13 -22.99
N ILE A 88 -7.99 -3.31 -23.75
CA ILE A 88 -8.52 -3.67 -25.06
C ILE A 88 -7.62 -3.10 -26.17
N SER A 89 -7.27 -1.81 -26.07
CA SER A 89 -6.37 -1.13 -27.01
C SER A 89 -5.97 0.24 -26.48
N GLY A 90 -4.72 0.63 -26.60
CA GLY A 90 -4.21 1.92 -26.12
C GLY A 90 -4.58 2.14 -24.65
N ASN A 91 -5.34 3.21 -24.34
CA ASN A 91 -5.80 3.52 -22.99
C ASN A 91 -7.25 3.06 -22.69
N LYS A 92 -7.79 2.14 -23.50
CA LYS A 92 -9.15 1.61 -23.31
C LYS A 92 -9.09 0.29 -22.56
N TYR A 93 -9.92 0.18 -21.52
CA TYR A 93 -10.03 -1.00 -20.67
C TYR A 93 -11.49 -1.47 -20.60
N SER A 94 -11.70 -2.77 -20.47
CA SER A 94 -12.99 -3.39 -20.15
C SER A 94 -12.96 -3.96 -18.74
N TYR A 95 -14.09 -3.95 -18.10
CA TYR A 95 -14.28 -4.61 -16.80
C TYR A 95 -14.22 -6.14 -17.01
N VAL A 96 -13.45 -6.81 -16.17
CA VAL A 96 -13.35 -8.28 -16.10
C VAL A 96 -14.15 -8.79 -14.92
N GLU A 97 -13.94 -8.17 -13.75
CA GLU A 97 -14.58 -8.53 -12.51
C GLU A 97 -14.80 -7.28 -11.66
N THR A 98 -15.88 -7.22 -10.89
CA THR A 98 -16.19 -6.11 -9.99
C THR A 98 -16.66 -6.64 -8.66
N ALA A 99 -16.34 -5.94 -7.58
CA ALA A 99 -16.88 -6.20 -6.24
C ALA A 99 -17.21 -4.90 -5.52
N ASP A 100 -18.32 -4.92 -4.79
CA ASP A 100 -18.67 -3.90 -3.81
C ASP A 100 -18.16 -4.33 -2.44
N ILE A 101 -17.41 -3.47 -1.77
CA ILE A 101 -16.75 -3.76 -0.49
C ILE A 101 -17.22 -2.73 0.54
N LEU A 102 -17.64 -3.20 1.69
CA LEU A 102 -17.81 -2.34 2.87
C LEU A 102 -16.57 -2.53 3.77
N LEU A 103 -15.72 -1.50 3.82
CA LEU A 103 -14.61 -1.45 4.77
C LEU A 103 -15.10 -0.83 6.08
N GLU A 104 -15.11 -1.63 7.14
CA GLU A 104 -15.35 -1.19 8.51
C GLU A 104 -14.05 -1.42 9.29
N SER A 105 -13.30 -0.35 9.53
CA SER A 105 -12.04 -0.44 10.26
C SER A 105 -12.15 0.33 11.58
N GLU A 106 -11.92 -0.34 12.69
CA GLU A 106 -11.81 0.31 14.01
C GLU A 106 -10.54 1.17 14.12
N ASN A 107 -9.51 0.83 13.34
CA ASN A 107 -8.26 1.58 13.28
C ASN A 107 -7.74 1.62 11.83
N GLU A 108 -8.09 2.69 11.12
CA GLU A 108 -7.70 2.90 9.72
C GLU A 108 -6.18 2.98 9.52
N GLU A 109 -5.43 3.28 10.58
CA GLU A 109 -3.97 3.36 10.53
C GLU A 109 -3.29 1.99 10.39
N ASN A 110 -3.99 0.89 10.71
CA ASN A 110 -3.45 -0.47 10.53
C ASN A 110 -3.18 -0.82 9.06
N LEU A 111 -3.86 -0.15 8.11
CA LEU A 111 -3.53 -0.24 6.69
C LEU A 111 -2.05 0.06 6.42
N TYR A 112 -1.46 0.96 7.20
CA TYR A 112 -0.07 1.38 7.02
C TYR A 112 0.96 0.45 7.69
N LEU A 113 0.54 -0.75 8.08
CA LEU A 113 1.37 -1.91 8.43
C LEU A 113 1.26 -3.03 7.39
N SER A 114 0.28 -2.97 6.49
CA SER A 114 -0.01 -4.05 5.53
C SER A 114 0.99 -4.09 4.39
N SER A 115 1.26 -5.30 3.88
CA SER A 115 1.98 -5.53 2.64
C SER A 115 1.10 -5.17 1.45
N ILE A 116 1.61 -4.38 0.51
CA ILE A 116 0.94 -3.97 -0.73
C ILE A 116 1.98 -3.88 -1.85
N GLN A 117 1.57 -3.89 -3.13
CA GLN A 117 2.44 -3.90 -4.31
C GLN A 117 3.69 -3.01 -4.20
N ILE A 118 3.55 -1.79 -3.72
CA ILE A 118 4.65 -0.81 -3.65
C ILE A 118 5.40 -0.80 -2.30
N VAL A 119 4.89 -1.55 -1.32
CA VAL A 119 5.50 -1.77 0.00
C VAL A 119 5.31 -3.24 0.33
N ASP A 120 6.02 -4.09 -0.40
CA ASP A 120 5.87 -5.54 -0.31
C ASP A 120 6.86 -6.10 0.71
N ILE A 121 6.33 -6.47 1.87
CA ILE A 121 7.12 -7.01 2.98
C ILE A 121 7.52 -8.47 2.69
N ASP A 122 6.66 -9.22 2.02
CA ASP A 122 6.81 -10.66 1.83
C ASP A 122 7.86 -10.99 0.78
N GLU A 123 7.95 -10.18 -0.29
CA GLU A 123 8.90 -10.37 -1.39
C GLU A 123 10.26 -9.67 -1.17
N ASN A 124 10.46 -9.03 0.00
CA ASN A 124 11.69 -8.30 0.31
C ASN A 124 12.36 -8.77 1.62
N PRO A 125 12.73 -10.07 1.72
CA PRO A 125 13.25 -10.66 2.94
C PRO A 125 14.56 -10.04 3.43
N LYS A 126 15.44 -9.54 2.55
CA LYS A 126 16.71 -8.91 2.97
C LYS A 126 16.48 -7.57 3.66
N ALA A 127 15.56 -6.76 3.14
CA ALA A 127 15.18 -5.49 3.77
C ALA A 127 14.54 -5.73 5.13
N VAL A 128 13.70 -6.76 5.25
CA VAL A 128 13.04 -7.18 6.49
C VAL A 128 14.06 -7.68 7.51
N GLU A 129 14.99 -8.54 7.11
CA GLU A 129 16.03 -9.08 8.00
C GLU A 129 16.92 -7.95 8.54
N LEU A 130 17.37 -7.05 7.65
CA LEU A 130 18.16 -5.90 8.03
C LEU A 130 17.42 -4.96 8.98
N ALA A 131 16.13 -4.70 8.74
CA ALA A 131 15.34 -3.87 9.64
C ALA A 131 15.26 -4.47 11.05
N LYS A 132 15.02 -5.79 11.16
CA LYS A 132 15.04 -6.51 12.43
C LYS A 132 16.39 -6.47 13.14
N GLU A 133 17.49 -6.55 12.38
CA GLU A 133 18.85 -6.43 12.93
C GLU A 133 19.11 -5.04 13.49
N LEU A 134 18.82 -3.99 12.71
CA LEU A 134 19.03 -2.60 13.08
C LEU A 134 18.20 -2.17 14.29
N THR A 135 17.03 -2.77 14.48
CA THR A 135 16.09 -2.41 15.56
C THR A 135 16.12 -3.36 16.75
N LYS A 136 17.05 -4.31 16.77
CA LYS A 136 17.17 -5.29 17.83
C LYS A 136 17.40 -4.62 19.19
N GLY A 137 16.46 -4.87 20.13
CA GLY A 137 16.50 -4.32 21.48
C GLY A 137 15.98 -2.88 21.59
N LEU A 138 15.49 -2.28 20.49
CA LEU A 138 14.80 -1.00 20.52
C LEU A 138 13.30 -1.22 20.80
N GLU A 139 12.72 -0.41 21.67
CA GLU A 139 11.34 -0.61 22.11
C GLU A 139 10.37 0.36 21.46
N THR A 140 10.80 1.61 21.23
CA THR A 140 9.92 2.68 20.74
C THR A 140 9.95 2.81 19.21
N ASP A 141 8.83 3.21 18.62
CA ASP A 141 8.74 3.49 17.17
C ASP A 141 9.75 4.55 16.73
N LYS A 142 10.00 5.53 17.59
CA LYS A 142 10.97 6.59 17.34
C LYS A 142 12.41 6.06 17.25
N GLU A 143 12.82 5.17 18.14
CA GLU A 143 14.16 4.55 18.11
C GLU A 143 14.31 3.67 16.86
N LYS A 144 13.31 2.84 16.57
CA LYS A 144 13.29 1.98 15.37
C LYS A 144 13.38 2.82 14.10
N PHE A 145 12.56 3.88 14.02
CA PHE A 145 12.60 4.82 12.90
C PHE A 145 14.00 5.44 12.75
N GLN A 146 14.59 5.96 13.82
CA GLN A 146 15.91 6.60 13.76
C GLN A 146 17.01 5.66 13.26
N ALA A 147 17.02 4.40 13.70
CA ALA A 147 17.99 3.40 13.27
C ALA A 147 17.86 3.09 11.77
N ILE A 148 16.64 2.82 11.29
CA ILE A 148 16.36 2.51 9.89
C ILE A 148 16.63 3.72 9.00
N TYR A 149 16.13 4.89 9.40
CA TYR A 149 16.32 6.15 8.67
C TYR A 149 17.78 6.47 8.49
N GLN A 150 18.58 6.42 9.57
CA GLN A 150 20.02 6.69 9.50
C GLN A 150 20.73 5.71 8.56
N TYR A 151 20.33 4.44 8.57
CA TYR A 151 20.86 3.46 7.64
C TYR A 151 20.58 3.84 6.18
N VAL A 152 19.31 4.12 5.85
CA VAL A 152 18.86 4.42 4.48
C VAL A 152 19.58 5.66 3.94
N ILE A 153 19.60 6.77 4.68
CA ILE A 153 20.23 8.01 4.20
C ILE A 153 21.75 7.91 4.05
N SER A 154 22.39 7.03 4.82
CA SER A 154 23.83 6.85 4.76
C SER A 154 24.30 5.86 3.68
N ASN A 155 23.50 4.84 3.39
CA ASN A 155 23.92 3.71 2.55
C ASN A 155 23.31 3.70 1.14
N ILE A 156 22.20 4.39 0.91
CA ILE A 156 21.58 4.48 -0.40
C ILE A 156 21.98 5.79 -1.08
N SER A 157 22.35 5.72 -2.36
CA SER A 157 22.71 6.87 -3.20
C SER A 157 21.61 7.13 -4.24
N TYR A 158 21.46 8.38 -4.67
CA TYR A 158 20.49 8.70 -5.72
C TYR A 158 20.93 8.20 -7.09
N ASP A 159 20.08 7.48 -7.80
CA ASP A 159 20.35 6.92 -9.13
C ASP A 159 19.80 7.83 -10.23
N TYR A 160 20.63 8.77 -10.69
CA TYR A 160 20.28 9.69 -11.77
C TYR A 160 20.11 8.99 -13.13
N GLU A 161 20.78 7.85 -13.34
CA GLU A 161 20.69 7.11 -14.61
C GLU A 161 19.35 6.39 -14.73
N LYS A 162 18.88 5.83 -13.62
CA LYS A 162 17.60 5.10 -13.55
C LYS A 162 16.41 5.95 -14.01
N ILE A 163 16.36 7.22 -13.62
CA ILE A 163 15.26 8.14 -14.02
C ILE A 163 15.11 8.22 -15.54
N SER A 164 16.21 8.25 -16.28
CA SER A 164 16.19 8.37 -17.74
C SER A 164 15.75 7.07 -18.45
N SER A 165 15.81 5.95 -17.75
CA SER A 165 15.52 4.60 -18.28
C SER A 165 14.18 4.04 -17.80
N LEU A 166 13.42 4.75 -16.96
CA LEU A 166 12.14 4.26 -16.44
C LEU A 166 11.12 4.05 -17.55
N GLY A 167 10.46 2.89 -17.51
CA GLY A 167 9.28 2.61 -18.32
C GLY A 167 8.04 3.35 -17.84
N THR A 168 6.93 3.18 -18.54
CA THR A 168 5.63 3.79 -18.16
C THR A 168 5.04 3.22 -16.87
N VAL A 169 5.43 2.00 -16.51
CA VAL A 169 5.04 1.32 -15.27
C VAL A 169 6.33 0.94 -14.55
N TYR A 170 6.46 1.38 -13.32
CA TYR A 170 7.58 1.09 -12.46
C TYR A 170 7.10 0.80 -11.04
N VAL A 171 7.48 -0.35 -10.51
CA VAL A 171 7.26 -0.75 -9.11
C VAL A 171 8.62 -0.96 -8.45
N PRO A 172 8.90 -0.29 -7.33
CA PRO A 172 10.15 -0.44 -6.59
C PRO A 172 10.37 -1.87 -6.11
N ARG A 173 11.65 -2.27 -6.04
CA ARG A 173 12.07 -3.56 -5.46
C ARG A 173 13.07 -3.27 -4.33
N PRO A 174 12.60 -3.17 -3.07
CA PRO A 174 13.43 -2.82 -1.91
C PRO A 174 14.71 -3.64 -1.75
N ASP A 175 14.65 -4.96 -1.91
CA ASP A 175 15.83 -5.83 -1.84
C ASP A 175 16.85 -5.55 -2.95
N GLN A 176 16.40 -5.14 -4.13
CA GLN A 176 17.26 -4.70 -5.21
C GLN A 176 17.91 -3.36 -4.87
N THR A 177 17.11 -2.38 -4.40
CA THR A 177 17.59 -1.07 -3.97
C THR A 177 18.67 -1.20 -2.88
N LEU A 178 18.41 -2.08 -1.90
CA LEU A 178 19.36 -2.40 -0.84
C LEU A 178 20.64 -3.03 -1.37
N SER A 179 20.53 -3.97 -2.30
CA SER A 179 21.68 -4.69 -2.88
C SER A 179 22.53 -3.81 -3.78
N GLU A 180 21.93 -2.90 -4.54
CA GLU A 180 22.61 -1.95 -5.44
C GLU A 180 23.14 -0.72 -4.70
N GLY A 181 22.64 -0.43 -3.50
CA GLY A 181 22.98 0.75 -2.71
C GLY A 181 22.58 2.06 -3.40
N LYS A 182 21.64 2.03 -4.32
CA LYS A 182 21.16 3.20 -5.07
C LYS A 182 19.71 3.07 -5.53
N GLY A 183 19.03 4.21 -5.72
CA GLY A 183 17.64 4.26 -6.17
C GLY A 183 17.16 5.69 -6.39
N ILE A 184 15.95 5.82 -6.93
CA ILE A 184 15.24 7.10 -7.05
C ILE A 184 14.36 7.34 -5.81
N CYS A 185 13.71 8.50 -5.73
CA CYS A 185 12.83 8.84 -4.60
C CYS A 185 11.79 7.75 -4.27
N TYR A 186 11.25 7.10 -5.29
CA TYR A 186 10.27 6.04 -5.13
C TYR A 186 10.89 4.76 -4.52
N ASP A 187 12.13 4.43 -4.89
CA ASP A 187 12.88 3.30 -4.30
C ASP A 187 13.23 3.55 -2.84
N TYR A 188 13.69 4.77 -2.51
CA TYR A 188 13.96 5.19 -1.14
C TYR A 188 12.73 5.06 -0.25
N SER A 189 11.60 5.60 -0.73
CA SER A 189 10.35 5.61 0.04
C SER A 189 9.77 4.21 0.21
N SER A 190 9.92 3.33 -0.80
CA SER A 190 9.48 1.95 -0.71
C SER A 190 10.36 1.14 0.24
N LEU A 191 11.69 1.25 0.14
CA LEU A 191 12.62 0.59 1.05
C LEU A 191 12.38 1.02 2.50
N MET A 192 12.26 2.32 2.76
CA MET A 192 11.95 2.86 4.08
C MET A 192 10.65 2.28 4.63
N ALA A 193 9.57 2.26 3.81
CA ALA A 193 8.28 1.76 4.25
C ALA A 193 8.29 0.26 4.52
N VAL A 194 8.96 -0.56 3.69
CA VAL A 194 9.10 -2.01 3.93
C VAL A 194 9.85 -2.26 5.23
N MET A 195 10.99 -1.60 5.43
CA MET A 195 11.79 -1.77 6.65
C MET A 195 11.01 -1.37 7.90
N LEU A 196 10.31 -0.22 7.88
CA LEU A 196 9.56 0.28 9.04
C LEU A 196 8.33 -0.57 9.33
N ARG A 197 7.53 -0.92 8.32
CA ARG A 197 6.33 -1.77 8.52
C ARG A 197 6.71 -3.15 9.04
N SER A 198 7.84 -3.71 8.61
CA SER A 198 8.30 -5.04 9.06
C SER A 198 8.73 -5.11 10.54
N VAL A 199 8.83 -3.96 11.19
CA VAL A 199 9.12 -3.83 12.63
C VAL A 199 8.01 -3.08 13.39
N ASP A 200 6.78 -3.14 12.82
CA ASP A 200 5.53 -2.61 13.38
C ASP A 200 5.45 -1.08 13.48
N VAL A 201 6.25 -0.33 12.70
CA VAL A 201 6.16 1.14 12.63
C VAL A 201 5.27 1.53 11.46
N LYS A 202 4.10 2.13 11.77
CA LYS A 202 3.13 2.58 10.76
C LYS A 202 3.75 3.61 9.82
N THR A 203 3.73 3.30 8.52
CA THR A 203 4.41 4.13 7.51
C THR A 203 3.59 4.20 6.23
N LYS A 204 3.30 5.43 5.77
CA LYS A 204 2.75 5.70 4.44
C LYS A 204 3.87 5.88 3.42
N LEU A 205 3.63 5.46 2.19
CA LEU A 205 4.36 5.91 1.03
C LEU A 205 3.47 6.90 0.28
N VAL A 206 3.93 8.13 0.14
CA VAL A 206 3.20 9.22 -0.48
C VAL A 206 3.85 9.62 -1.79
N LYS A 207 3.04 9.88 -2.82
CA LYS A 207 3.51 10.38 -4.12
C LYS A 207 2.73 11.63 -4.51
N GLY A 208 3.43 12.67 -4.93
CA GLY A 208 2.77 13.92 -5.28
C GLY A 208 3.75 15.03 -5.65
N TYR A 209 3.26 16.25 -5.57
CA TYR A 209 4.05 17.47 -5.68
C TYR A 209 4.23 18.07 -4.29
N SER A 210 5.40 18.61 -4.01
CA SER A 210 5.70 19.32 -2.77
C SER A 210 6.36 20.67 -3.09
N ASP A 211 6.25 21.63 -2.19
CA ASP A 211 6.89 22.94 -2.36
C ASP A 211 8.43 22.86 -2.35
N ASN A 212 8.97 21.77 -1.84
CA ASN A 212 10.42 21.57 -1.70
C ASN A 212 11.08 20.94 -2.93
N VAL A 213 10.29 20.28 -3.82
CA VAL A 213 10.81 19.56 -4.99
C VAL A 213 9.97 19.90 -6.22
N ALA A 214 10.61 20.46 -7.24
CA ALA A 214 9.93 20.95 -8.45
C ALA A 214 9.29 19.86 -9.33
N SER A 215 9.69 18.59 -9.14
CA SER A 215 9.18 17.45 -9.90
C SER A 215 8.22 16.59 -9.06
N TYR A 216 7.45 15.73 -9.74
CA TYR A 216 6.69 14.68 -9.06
C TYR A 216 7.62 13.83 -8.20
N HIS A 217 7.28 13.62 -6.94
CA HIS A 217 8.18 13.10 -5.92
C HIS A 217 7.51 11.99 -5.08
N ALA A 218 8.32 11.22 -4.37
CA ALA A 218 7.86 10.24 -3.39
C ALA A 218 8.59 10.46 -2.06
N TRP A 219 7.83 10.36 -0.96
CA TRP A 219 8.31 10.47 0.42
C TRP A 219 7.50 9.57 1.35
N ASN A 220 7.82 9.58 2.63
CA ASN A 220 7.08 8.84 3.64
C ASN A 220 6.40 9.78 4.63
N GLU A 221 5.30 9.31 5.22
CA GLU A 221 4.79 9.79 6.49
C GLU A 221 4.89 8.65 7.49
N VAL A 222 5.55 8.89 8.61
CA VAL A 222 5.82 7.88 9.65
C VAL A 222 5.09 8.26 10.93
N MET A 223 4.41 7.31 11.56
CA MET A 223 3.76 7.52 12.84
C MET A 223 4.80 7.47 13.97
N ILE A 224 5.02 8.59 14.63
CA ILE A 224 5.97 8.73 15.75
C ILE A 224 5.28 9.48 16.88
N ASP A 225 5.27 8.89 18.07
CA ASP A 225 4.63 9.47 19.26
C ASP A 225 3.15 9.85 19.03
N GLY A 226 2.42 9.06 18.22
CA GLY A 226 1.00 9.29 17.89
C GLY A 226 0.73 10.35 16.82
N GLU A 227 1.76 10.87 16.15
CA GLU A 227 1.63 11.88 15.09
C GLU A 227 2.31 11.45 13.80
N TRP A 228 1.69 11.77 12.65
CA TRP A 228 2.30 11.59 11.34
C TRP A 228 3.39 12.62 11.10
N LYS A 229 4.62 12.16 10.86
CA LYS A 229 5.78 13.00 10.54
C LYS A 229 6.20 12.78 9.09
N ILE A 230 6.35 13.88 8.34
CA ILE A 230 6.87 13.84 6.96
C ILE A 230 8.37 13.53 7.00
N VAL A 231 8.79 12.55 6.21
CA VAL A 231 10.17 12.08 6.09
C VAL A 231 10.54 11.95 4.62
N ASP A 232 11.46 12.78 4.16
CA ASP A 232 12.01 12.72 2.79
C ASP A 232 13.46 12.19 2.82
N SER A 233 13.60 10.89 2.92
CA SER A 233 14.90 10.24 2.99
C SER A 233 15.78 10.47 1.75
N THR A 234 15.19 10.80 0.60
CA THR A 234 15.93 11.12 -0.62
C THR A 234 16.64 12.46 -0.51
N SER A 235 15.90 13.50 -0.13
CA SER A 235 16.44 14.85 0.07
C SER A 235 17.47 14.84 1.20
N ASP A 236 17.15 14.14 2.29
CA ASP A 236 18.02 14.04 3.46
C ASP A 236 19.34 13.32 3.16
N ALA A 237 19.33 12.25 2.35
CA ALA A 237 20.53 11.57 1.90
C ALA A 237 21.43 12.47 1.04
N ALA A 238 20.83 13.33 0.21
CA ALA A 238 21.57 14.31 -0.58
C ALA A 238 22.28 15.34 0.32
N TYR A 239 21.58 15.85 1.35
CA TYR A 239 22.13 16.80 2.32
C TYR A 239 23.20 16.15 3.21
N ALA A 240 22.97 14.95 3.72
CA ALA A 240 23.94 14.24 4.55
C ALA A 240 25.30 14.04 3.84
N LYS A 241 25.27 13.79 2.53
CA LYS A 241 26.47 13.63 1.70
C LYS A 241 27.15 14.96 1.33
N SER A 242 26.41 16.08 1.38
CA SER A 242 26.95 17.43 1.10
C SER A 242 27.62 18.11 2.29
N ASN A 243 27.66 17.48 3.47
CA ASN A 243 28.14 18.06 4.74
C ASN A 243 27.38 19.33 5.20
N VAL A 244 26.16 19.53 4.72
CA VAL A 244 25.28 20.62 5.19
C VAL A 244 24.47 20.11 6.38
N ALA A 245 24.51 20.81 7.51
CA ALA A 245 23.66 20.50 8.66
C ALA A 245 22.20 20.76 8.27
N TYR A 246 21.41 19.70 8.24
CA TYR A 246 19.97 19.76 7.92
C TYR A 246 19.16 19.22 9.09
N ASN A 247 18.16 20.01 9.53
CA ASN A 247 17.19 19.55 10.53
C ASN A 247 16.03 18.85 9.82
N THR A 248 16.04 17.54 9.85
CA THR A 248 15.07 16.64 9.19
C THR A 248 13.67 16.64 9.80
N PHE A 249 13.51 17.20 10.98
CA PHE A 249 12.21 17.31 11.64
C PHE A 249 11.67 18.73 11.53
N LYS A 250 11.05 19.08 10.39
CA LYS A 250 10.12 20.20 10.38
C LYS A 250 8.81 19.70 10.96
N SER A 251 8.57 20.03 12.24
CA SER A 251 7.22 20.07 12.80
C SER A 251 6.55 21.33 12.25
N GLU A 252 5.66 21.21 11.30
CA GLU A 252 4.60 22.17 11.02
C GLU A 252 3.27 21.54 11.38
#